data_a9c65199e7eba837b7f64dee1713fa16
#
_entry.id   a9c65199e7eba837b7f64dee1713fa16
#
_cell.length_a   1.000
_cell.length_b   1.000
_cell.length_c   1.000
_cell.angle_alpha   90.00
_cell.angle_beta   90.00
_cell.angle_gamma   90.00
#
_symmetry.space_group_name_H-M   'P 1'
#
loop_
_entity.id
_entity.type
_entity.pdbx_description
1 polymer ?
#
loop_
_entity_poly.entity_id
_entity_poly.type
_entity_poly.pdbx_seq_one_letter_code
_entity_poly.pdbx_strand_id
1 'polypeptide(L)'
;MTDTPRHTATATTHIAEPPDRVWAELTHPGARWVLGANIETDYRPGSPITFEGHFFGRVFADKGRVLAVDRPRLLHFTHFSPMSDLEDIPENYHEIRIVLEPDDGGTRVTVTQENIDTEQHAAAAEGHWRDALATLAHRDGGTRTSHR
;
A
#
# COMPACT_ATOMS: atom_id res chain seq x y z
N MET A 1 -24.47 17.23 -15.54
CA MET A 1 -24.20 16.36 -14.44
C MET A 1 -22.90 16.71 -13.74
N THR A 2 -22.92 16.75 -12.49
CA THR A 2 -21.77 17.15 -11.73
C THR A 2 -21.03 15.93 -11.22
N ASP A 3 -19.76 15.90 -11.41
CA ASP A 3 -18.95 14.83 -10.85
C ASP A 3 -18.84 14.98 -9.35
N THR A 4 -18.98 13.89 -8.65
CA THR A 4 -18.70 13.89 -7.23
C THR A 4 -17.20 14.06 -7.04
N PRO A 5 -16.77 14.98 -6.19
CA PRO A 5 -15.34 15.13 -5.94
C PRO A 5 -14.76 13.84 -5.38
N ARG A 6 -13.57 13.51 -5.82
CA ARG A 6 -12.85 12.37 -5.30
C ARG A 6 -11.83 12.80 -4.27
N HIS A 7 -11.48 11.90 -3.41
CA HIS A 7 -10.64 12.20 -2.26
C HIS A 7 -9.35 11.43 -2.32
N THR A 8 -8.35 11.93 -1.61
CA THR A 8 -7.01 11.35 -1.56
C THR A 8 -6.62 11.13 -0.11
N ALA A 9 -6.00 9.99 0.14
CA ALA A 9 -5.42 9.68 1.45
C ALA A 9 -3.92 9.60 1.29
N THR A 10 -3.18 10.12 2.26
CA THR A 10 -1.73 10.11 2.24
C THR A 10 -1.21 9.77 3.62
N ALA A 11 -0.19 8.92 3.67
CA ALA A 11 0.50 8.59 4.91
C ALA A 11 1.99 8.50 4.63
N THR A 12 2.80 8.86 5.61
CA THR A 12 4.24 8.93 5.46
C THR A 12 4.91 8.38 6.71
N THR A 13 6.05 7.70 6.53
CA THR A 13 6.87 7.28 7.64
C THR A 13 8.33 7.39 7.26
N HIS A 14 9.20 7.41 8.26
CA HIS A 14 10.65 7.36 8.07
C HIS A 14 11.17 6.04 8.59
N ILE A 15 11.99 5.36 7.79
CA ILE A 15 12.58 4.08 8.16
C ILE A 15 14.08 4.25 8.09
N ALA A 16 14.79 3.82 9.15
CA ALA A 16 16.23 4.02 9.26
C ALA A 16 17.01 2.94 8.51
N GLU A 17 16.66 2.76 7.24
CA GLU A 17 17.31 1.83 6.33
C GLU A 17 17.36 2.47 4.96
N PRO A 18 18.34 2.12 4.11
CA PRO A 18 18.40 2.71 2.77
C PRO A 18 17.22 2.23 1.90
N PRO A 19 16.91 2.98 0.84
CA PRO A 19 15.77 2.63 -0.01
C PRO A 19 15.79 1.21 -0.57
N ASP A 20 16.95 0.70 -0.92
CA ASP A 20 17.05 -0.69 -1.42
C ASP A 20 16.55 -1.69 -0.40
N ARG A 21 16.88 -1.47 0.85
CA ARG A 21 16.48 -2.35 1.94
C ARG A 21 14.97 -2.28 2.16
N VAL A 22 14.45 -1.06 2.17
CA VAL A 22 13.01 -0.85 2.37
C VAL A 22 12.24 -1.46 1.21
N TRP A 23 12.74 -1.26 -0.02
CA TRP A 23 12.10 -1.85 -1.18
C TRP A 23 12.04 -3.37 -1.08
N ALA A 24 13.16 -3.98 -0.65
CA ALA A 24 13.19 -5.43 -0.49
C ALA A 24 12.17 -5.91 0.53
N GLU A 25 11.99 -5.16 1.62
CA GLU A 25 11.02 -5.53 2.64
C GLU A 25 9.59 -5.41 2.14
N LEU A 26 9.30 -4.35 1.41
CA LEU A 26 7.91 -4.16 1.00
C LEU A 26 7.51 -5.07 -0.17
N THR A 27 8.46 -5.54 -0.97
CA THR A 27 8.16 -6.42 -2.11
C THR A 27 8.53 -7.89 -1.87
N HIS A 28 8.99 -8.21 -0.69
CA HIS A 28 9.39 -9.55 -0.32
C HIS A 28 8.23 -10.53 -0.45
N PRO A 29 8.42 -11.69 -1.10
CA PRO A 29 7.35 -12.69 -1.10
C PRO A 29 7.02 -13.09 0.34
N GLY A 30 5.75 -13.05 0.67
CA GLY A 30 5.34 -13.31 2.04
C GLY A 30 5.32 -12.10 2.93
N ALA A 31 5.67 -10.93 2.40
CA ALA A 31 5.52 -9.70 3.16
C ALA A 31 4.04 -9.48 3.46
N ARG A 32 3.74 -9.02 4.68
CA ARG A 32 2.36 -8.86 5.11
C ARG A 32 2.16 -7.51 5.79
N TRP A 33 2.83 -6.50 5.27
CA TRP A 33 2.79 -5.20 5.92
C TRP A 33 1.47 -4.45 5.67
N VAL A 34 0.73 -4.83 4.62
CA VAL A 34 -0.55 -4.17 4.34
C VAL A 34 -1.65 -4.99 5.00
N LEU A 35 -2.01 -4.63 6.22
CA LEU A 35 -3.10 -5.26 6.99
C LEU A 35 -2.98 -6.78 7.05
N GLY A 36 -1.75 -7.29 7.06
CA GLY A 36 -1.52 -8.72 7.10
C GLY A 36 -1.82 -9.46 5.81
N ALA A 37 -2.14 -8.74 4.74
CA ALA A 37 -2.50 -9.38 3.48
C ALA A 37 -1.32 -10.04 2.80
N ASN A 38 -1.57 -11.17 2.17
CA ASN A 38 -0.59 -11.79 1.30
C ASN A 38 -0.67 -11.10 -0.06
N ILE A 39 0.45 -10.52 -0.49
CA ILE A 39 0.51 -9.76 -1.74
C ILE A 39 1.14 -10.63 -2.80
N GLU A 40 0.45 -10.81 -3.93
CA GLU A 40 0.97 -11.61 -5.04
C GLU A 40 1.01 -10.79 -6.30
N THR A 41 2.20 -10.66 -6.86
CA THR A 41 2.44 -10.00 -8.14
C THR A 41 3.89 -10.23 -8.51
N ASP A 42 4.22 -10.07 -9.81
CA ASP A 42 5.60 -10.13 -10.25
C ASP A 42 6.23 -8.73 -10.32
N TYR A 43 5.49 -7.69 -9.91
CA TYR A 43 5.97 -6.31 -9.90
C TYR A 43 6.43 -5.81 -11.26
N ARG A 44 5.70 -6.21 -12.31
CA ARG A 44 5.95 -5.72 -13.66
C ARG A 44 4.76 -4.89 -14.13
N PRO A 45 4.99 -3.80 -14.85
CA PRO A 45 3.88 -3.03 -15.40
C PRO A 45 2.95 -3.91 -16.22
N GLY A 46 1.66 -3.78 -15.98
CA GLY A 46 0.64 -4.57 -16.66
C GLY A 46 0.25 -5.85 -15.94
N SER A 47 1.01 -6.27 -14.95
CA SER A 47 0.71 -7.52 -14.23
C SER A 47 -0.38 -7.33 -13.20
N PRO A 48 -1.14 -8.38 -12.91
CA PRO A 48 -2.11 -8.30 -11.82
C PRO A 48 -1.40 -8.25 -10.47
N ILE A 49 -2.07 -7.67 -9.50
CA ILE A 49 -1.62 -7.67 -8.12
C ILE A 49 -2.82 -8.00 -7.25
N THR A 50 -2.65 -8.92 -6.31
CA THR A 50 -3.74 -9.32 -5.43
C THR A 50 -3.30 -9.23 -3.97
N PHE A 51 -4.28 -8.95 -3.11
CA PHE A 51 -4.08 -8.82 -1.68
C PHE A 51 -5.12 -9.71 -1.00
N GLU A 52 -4.67 -10.78 -0.35
CA GLU A 52 -5.59 -11.72 0.28
C GLU A 52 -5.30 -11.81 1.77
N GLY A 53 -6.34 -11.80 2.57
CA GLY A 53 -6.16 -11.87 4.00
C GLY A 53 -7.45 -11.97 4.76
N HIS A 54 -7.34 -11.75 6.08
CA HIS A 54 -8.48 -11.76 6.99
C HIS A 54 -8.56 -10.42 7.71
N PHE A 55 -9.76 -9.93 7.85
CA PHE A 55 -9.99 -8.66 8.52
C PHE A 55 -11.27 -8.82 9.33
N PHE A 56 -11.14 -8.78 10.65
CA PHE A 56 -12.26 -8.97 11.58
C PHE A 56 -13.02 -10.26 11.28
N GLY A 57 -12.26 -11.35 11.09
CA GLY A 57 -12.85 -12.67 10.86
C GLY A 57 -13.37 -12.89 9.47
N ARG A 58 -13.24 -11.93 8.57
CA ARG A 58 -13.70 -12.07 7.21
C ARG A 58 -12.50 -12.18 6.26
N VAL A 59 -12.65 -13.05 5.27
CA VAL A 59 -11.65 -13.20 4.23
C VAL A 59 -11.86 -12.09 3.21
N PHE A 60 -10.79 -11.43 2.81
CA PHE A 60 -10.87 -10.46 1.73
C PHE A 60 -9.87 -10.82 0.64
N ALA A 61 -10.20 -10.43 -0.59
CA ALA A 61 -9.35 -10.66 -1.75
C ALA A 61 -9.46 -9.43 -2.63
N ASP A 62 -8.58 -8.46 -2.37
CA ASP A 62 -8.53 -7.24 -3.17
C ASP A 62 -7.65 -7.48 -4.38
N LYS A 63 -7.85 -6.68 -5.41
CA LYS A 63 -7.15 -6.89 -6.67
C LYS A 63 -6.85 -5.57 -7.35
N GLY A 64 -5.94 -5.63 -8.30
CA GLY A 64 -5.59 -4.48 -9.11
C GLY A 64 -4.57 -4.85 -10.16
N ARG A 65 -3.88 -3.84 -10.66
CA ARG A 65 -2.89 -4.03 -11.72
C ARG A 65 -1.74 -3.08 -11.49
N VAL A 66 -0.54 -3.58 -11.70
CA VAL A 66 0.67 -2.78 -11.58
C VAL A 66 0.73 -1.85 -12.78
N LEU A 67 0.91 -0.55 -12.54
CA LEU A 67 0.99 0.45 -13.58
C LEU A 67 2.42 0.87 -13.87
N ALA A 68 3.23 1.05 -12.83
CA ALA A 68 4.61 1.50 -13.01
C ALA A 68 5.46 1.00 -11.85
N VAL A 69 6.70 0.66 -12.14
CA VAL A 69 7.67 0.25 -11.14
C VAL A 69 9.00 0.90 -11.50
N ASP A 70 9.59 1.59 -10.53
CA ASP A 70 10.91 2.20 -10.68
C ASP A 70 11.67 1.92 -9.40
N ARG A 71 12.40 0.80 -9.37
CA ARG A 71 13.12 0.37 -8.17
C ARG A 71 14.26 1.30 -7.86
N PRO A 72 14.47 1.60 -6.63
CA PRO A 72 13.69 1.28 -5.42
C PRO A 72 12.84 2.47 -4.99
N ARG A 73 12.29 3.23 -5.93
CA ARG A 73 11.69 4.52 -5.63
C ARG A 73 10.19 4.58 -5.79
N LEU A 74 9.62 3.78 -6.70
CA LEU A 74 8.19 3.94 -7.00
C LEU A 74 7.55 2.62 -7.30
N LEU A 75 6.39 2.39 -6.67
CA LEU A 75 5.46 1.33 -7.04
C LEU A 75 4.10 2.00 -7.19
N HIS A 76 3.50 1.87 -8.37
CA HIS A 76 2.22 2.49 -8.69
C HIS A 76 1.29 1.41 -9.21
N PHE A 77 0.13 1.24 -8.59
CA PHE A 77 -0.80 0.19 -8.97
C PHE A 77 -2.22 0.63 -8.69
N THR A 78 -3.19 -0.07 -9.32
CA THR A 78 -4.60 0.14 -9.02
C THR A 78 -5.05 -0.86 -7.96
N HIS A 79 -6.17 -0.57 -7.31
CA HIS A 79 -6.66 -1.39 -6.22
C HIS A 79 -8.17 -1.31 -6.14
N PHE A 80 -8.82 -2.45 -6.01
CA PHE A 80 -10.26 -2.53 -5.86
C PHE A 80 -10.58 -3.61 -4.82
N SER A 81 -11.50 -3.27 -3.89
CA SER A 81 -11.94 -4.20 -2.87
C SER A 81 -13.37 -4.65 -3.19
N PRO A 82 -13.59 -5.95 -3.40
CA PRO A 82 -14.97 -6.44 -3.58
C PRO A 82 -15.87 -6.18 -2.37
N MET A 83 -15.27 -5.91 -1.21
CA MET A 83 -16.05 -5.60 0.00
C MET A 83 -16.50 -4.15 0.06
N SER A 84 -16.19 -3.36 -0.95
CA SER A 84 -16.52 -1.94 -0.95
C SER A 84 -17.97 -1.65 -1.30
N ASP A 85 -18.70 -2.64 -1.78
CA ASP A 85 -20.08 -2.51 -2.26
C ASP A 85 -20.20 -1.66 -3.52
N LEU A 86 -19.08 -1.40 -4.17
CA LEU A 86 -19.07 -0.68 -5.44
C LEU A 86 -18.97 -1.65 -6.59
N GLU A 87 -19.42 -1.23 -7.76
CA GLU A 87 -19.29 -2.03 -8.97
C GLU A 87 -17.82 -2.18 -9.35
N ASP A 88 -17.48 -3.34 -9.90
CA ASP A 88 -16.12 -3.60 -10.38
C ASP A 88 -15.97 -3.01 -11.77
N ILE A 89 -15.77 -1.70 -11.82
CA ILE A 89 -15.54 -0.96 -13.05
C ILE A 89 -14.34 -0.04 -12.84
N PRO A 90 -13.64 0.32 -13.90
CA PRO A 90 -12.39 1.11 -13.76
C PRO A 90 -12.57 2.38 -12.92
N GLU A 91 -13.71 3.03 -13.02
CA GLU A 91 -13.96 4.27 -12.29
C GLU A 91 -13.93 4.10 -10.79
N ASN A 92 -14.10 2.87 -10.31
CA ASN A 92 -14.13 2.59 -8.88
C ASN A 92 -12.83 2.01 -8.36
N TYR A 93 -11.79 1.94 -9.18
CA TYR A 93 -10.47 1.50 -8.73
C TYR A 93 -9.71 2.69 -8.16
N HIS A 94 -9.06 2.46 -7.04
CA HIS A 94 -8.15 3.45 -6.48
C HIS A 94 -6.81 3.35 -7.19
N GLU A 95 -6.05 4.45 -7.17
CA GLU A 95 -4.66 4.41 -7.62
C GLU A 95 -3.79 4.62 -6.40
N ILE A 96 -2.82 3.75 -6.22
CA ILE A 96 -1.95 3.78 -5.07
C ILE A 96 -0.53 3.94 -5.54
N ARG A 97 0.16 4.94 -4.99
CA ARG A 97 1.57 5.18 -5.23
C ARG A 97 2.33 5.03 -3.93
N ILE A 98 3.39 4.25 -3.98
CA ILE A 98 4.30 4.11 -2.87
C ILE A 98 5.62 4.67 -3.34
N VAL A 99 6.07 5.75 -2.70
CA VAL A 99 7.27 6.47 -3.11
C VAL A 99 8.30 6.38 -1.99
N LEU A 100 9.51 5.98 -2.34
CA LEU A 100 10.62 5.89 -1.41
C LEU A 100 11.67 6.92 -1.78
N GLU A 101 12.05 7.75 -0.81
CA GLU A 101 13.04 8.80 -1.04
C GLU A 101 14.10 8.73 0.03
N PRO A 102 15.40 8.86 -0.35
CA PRO A 102 16.44 8.95 0.67
C PRO A 102 16.15 10.15 1.57
N ASP A 103 16.33 9.96 2.86
CA ASP A 103 16.01 11.01 3.81
C ASP A 103 16.83 10.81 5.07
N ASP A 104 17.84 11.66 5.24
CA ASP A 104 18.58 11.74 6.50
C ASP A 104 19.13 10.39 6.96
N GLY A 105 19.81 9.72 6.05
CA GLY A 105 20.43 8.42 6.35
C GLY A 105 19.48 7.25 6.30
N GLY A 106 18.21 7.48 5.98
CA GLY A 106 17.22 6.43 5.87
C GLY A 106 16.36 6.68 4.67
N THR A 107 15.09 6.29 4.79
CA THR A 107 14.13 6.38 3.70
C THR A 107 12.82 6.96 4.20
N ARG A 108 12.31 7.96 3.47
CA ARG A 108 10.94 8.42 3.67
C ARG A 108 10.05 7.63 2.74
N VAL A 109 9.05 6.97 3.29
CA VAL A 109 8.07 6.19 2.52
C VAL A 109 6.74 6.92 2.57
N THR A 110 6.23 7.26 1.40
CA THR A 110 4.94 7.95 1.30
C THR A 110 3.99 7.08 0.49
N VAL A 111 2.81 6.83 1.03
CA VAL A 111 1.74 6.14 0.31
C VAL A 111 0.65 7.13 0.04
N THR A 112 0.20 7.19 -1.21
CA THR A 112 -0.92 8.03 -1.62
C THR A 112 -1.95 7.15 -2.31
N GLN A 113 -3.20 7.24 -1.85
CA GLN A 113 -4.31 6.51 -2.45
C GLN A 113 -5.29 7.54 -2.99
N GLU A 114 -5.55 7.48 -4.28
CA GLU A 114 -6.38 8.44 -4.99
C GLU A 114 -7.68 7.82 -5.45
N ASN A 115 -8.63 8.67 -5.81
CA ASN A 115 -9.91 8.27 -6.37
C ASN A 115 -10.81 7.61 -5.33
N ILE A 116 -10.77 8.11 -4.12
CA ILE A 116 -11.61 7.61 -3.03
C ILE A 116 -12.95 8.33 -3.07
N ASP A 117 -14.03 7.59 -2.87
CA ASP A 117 -15.38 8.10 -3.12
C ASP A 117 -15.88 9.09 -2.07
N THR A 118 -15.51 8.91 -0.79
CA THR A 118 -15.99 9.80 0.27
C THR A 118 -14.86 10.23 1.17
N GLU A 119 -15.10 11.35 1.86
CA GLU A 119 -14.14 11.85 2.83
C GLU A 119 -13.95 10.87 3.99
N GLN A 120 -15.03 10.20 4.38
CA GLN A 120 -14.96 9.21 5.44
C GLN A 120 -14.09 8.03 5.04
N HIS A 121 -14.23 7.57 3.81
CA HIS A 121 -13.40 6.47 3.31
C HIS A 121 -11.95 6.91 3.17
N ALA A 122 -11.72 8.18 2.82
CA ALA A 122 -10.36 8.69 2.75
C ALA A 122 -9.71 8.72 4.13
N ALA A 123 -10.45 9.12 5.15
CA ALA A 123 -9.93 9.14 6.51
C ALA A 123 -9.61 7.72 6.99
N ALA A 124 -10.49 6.77 6.67
CA ALA A 124 -10.24 5.37 7.03
C ALA A 124 -9.01 4.83 6.31
N ALA A 125 -8.86 5.15 5.03
CA ALA A 125 -7.70 4.72 4.26
C ALA A 125 -6.42 5.29 4.84
N GLU A 126 -6.45 6.55 5.24
CA GLU A 126 -5.28 7.17 5.86
C GLU A 126 -4.85 6.42 7.11
N GLY A 127 -5.80 6.05 7.95
CA GLY A 127 -5.50 5.27 9.14
C GLY A 127 -4.93 3.91 8.81
N HIS A 128 -5.51 3.23 7.83
CA HIS A 128 -5.03 1.92 7.41
C HIS A 128 -3.59 2.01 6.87
N TRP A 129 -3.29 3.03 6.07
CA TRP A 129 -1.94 3.17 5.53
C TRP A 129 -0.95 3.56 6.61
N ARG A 130 -1.39 4.38 7.57
CA ARG A 130 -0.53 4.71 8.70
C ARG A 130 -0.16 3.45 9.47
N ASP A 131 -1.14 2.57 9.70
CA ASP A 131 -0.89 1.31 10.40
C ASP A 131 0.02 0.40 9.58
N ALA A 132 -0.20 0.34 8.27
CA ALA A 132 0.62 -0.49 7.39
C ALA A 132 2.07 -0.01 7.39
N LEU A 133 2.27 1.31 7.31
CA LEU A 133 3.62 1.87 7.34
C LEU A 133 4.30 1.66 8.69
N ALA A 134 3.54 1.73 9.77
CA ALA A 134 4.08 1.42 11.09
C ALA A 134 4.54 -0.03 11.16
N THR A 135 3.77 -0.94 10.56
CA THR A 135 4.15 -2.35 10.50
C THR A 135 5.44 -2.51 9.73
N LEU A 136 5.54 -1.85 8.57
CA LEU A 136 6.75 -1.93 7.75
C LEU A 136 7.97 -1.41 8.50
N ALA A 137 7.83 -0.26 9.12
CA ALA A 137 8.92 0.35 9.88
C ALA A 137 9.30 -0.51 11.09
N HIS A 138 8.30 -1.07 11.74
CA HIS A 138 8.53 -1.88 12.92
C HIS A 138 9.19 -3.21 12.57
N ARG A 139 8.88 -3.79 11.40
CA ARG A 139 9.52 -5.04 10.98
C ARG A 139 11.01 -4.87 10.88
N ASP A 140 11.48 -3.77 10.25
CA ASP A 140 12.90 -3.50 10.17
C ASP A 140 13.53 -3.36 11.54
N GLY A 141 12.94 -2.53 12.38
CA GLY A 141 13.45 -2.33 13.72
C GLY A 141 13.29 -3.56 14.57
N GLY A 142 12.13 -4.21 14.47
CA GLY A 142 11.83 -5.41 15.25
C GLY A 142 12.76 -6.55 14.94
N THR A 143 13.16 -6.67 13.69
CA THR A 143 14.06 -7.73 13.27
C THR A 143 15.38 -7.60 14.03
N ARG A 144 15.87 -6.38 14.17
CA ARG A 144 17.14 -6.15 14.85
C ARG A 144 17.02 -6.32 16.36
N THR A 145 15.88 -6.03 16.91
CA THR A 145 15.71 -6.07 18.34
C THR A 145 15.09 -7.34 18.86
N SER A 146 14.62 -8.18 17.96
CA SER A 146 13.82 -9.33 18.34
C SER A 146 14.63 -10.45 18.95
N HIS A 147 15.89 -10.25 19.15
CA HIS A 147 16.68 -11.30 19.73
C HIS A 147 16.87 -11.13 21.20
N ARG A 148 16.18 -10.27 21.80
CA ARG A 148 16.31 -10.26 23.23
C ARG A 148 15.60 -11.36 23.91
#